data_21097518dabaea924cec36ca994aa91b
#
_entry.id   21097518dabaea924cec36ca994aa91b
#
_cell.length_a   1.000
_cell.length_b   1.000
_cell.length_c   1.000
_cell.angle_alpha   90.00
_cell.angle_beta   90.00
_cell.angle_gamma   90.00
#
_symmetry.space_group_name_H-M   'P 1'
#
loop_
_entity.id
_entity.type
_entity.pdbx_description
1 polymer ?
#
loop_
_entity_poly.entity_id
_entity_poly.type
_entity_poly.pdbx_seq_one_letter_code
_entity_poly.pdbx_strand_id
1 'polypeptide(L)'
;MRLVALRTVAHGVTPAVHTENVAYEADRPYEVAPCDPCDPTGQSDGLPSDSDRVERWASTMRGIRAASGVVLAHDMEPVAVSGIAALERAEREAHEESLLAAGATLSKGAGRRAHPEPPDPYRTCFERDRDRILHSTAFRRLAGKTQVFVFPADHQRTRLTHALEVAQVATAVARATRLNVALTEAIALGHDCGHGPGGHASETAFGQFLDGGYDHAVWGADVVFAAMNLCEETLDGIRNHSWSRPVPATPEGVVVSWADRIAYCAHDLEDALRAGIVEVRQLPQGITDVIGATRSSQLRTLIGALVGCITRRGVVAMDEEAADALAALRAFNYENIYTRPEAIAQASAVISVLRALVEHFSEHPDLAPGSARRPWGLDSAADPVRAAVAYVAGMTDRYAFEMALDHLGWDSARLPTGIDMPALRPARARRLLSVLVGGPEAPAPLPGHAPSAGPYQRMVSSLR
;
A
#
# COMPACT_ATOMS: atom_id res chain seq x y z
N MET A 1 14.31 -30.45 -58.93
CA MET A 1 15.34 -31.54 -58.91
C MET A 1 16.24 -31.36 -57.70
N ARG A 2 16.43 -32.45 -56.97
CA ARG A 2 17.24 -32.72 -55.78
C ARG A 2 16.66 -32.29 -54.42
N LEU A 3 15.94 -33.26 -53.85
CA LEU A 3 15.79 -33.50 -52.43
C LEU A 3 17.18 -33.74 -51.78
N VAL A 4 17.41 -33.14 -50.61
CA VAL A 4 18.41 -33.62 -49.67
C VAL A 4 17.69 -33.94 -48.37
N ALA A 5 17.61 -35.24 -48.12
CA ALA A 5 17.12 -35.80 -46.87
C ALA A 5 18.16 -35.59 -45.76
N LEU A 6 17.76 -35.04 -44.61
CA LEU A 6 18.54 -35.10 -43.38
C LEU A 6 17.88 -36.06 -42.40
N ARG A 7 18.68 -37.02 -41.98
CA ARG A 7 18.38 -38.14 -41.09
C ARG A 7 18.05 -37.68 -39.69
N THR A 8 16.97 -38.20 -39.17
CA THR A 8 16.60 -38.27 -37.78
C THR A 8 17.61 -39.10 -36.98
N VAL A 9 18.20 -38.53 -35.94
CA VAL A 9 18.87 -39.30 -34.88
C VAL A 9 18.04 -39.07 -33.62
N ALA A 10 17.31 -40.10 -33.23
CA ALA A 10 16.62 -40.18 -31.95
C ALA A 10 17.65 -40.54 -30.88
N HIS A 11 17.86 -39.64 -29.93
CA HIS A 11 18.37 -39.98 -28.61
C HIS A 11 17.31 -39.65 -27.61
N GLY A 12 16.65 -40.70 -27.11
CA GLY A 12 15.78 -40.66 -25.96
C GLY A 12 16.59 -40.38 -24.69
N VAL A 13 16.32 -39.27 -24.06
CA VAL A 13 16.61 -39.04 -22.65
C VAL A 13 15.34 -38.48 -22.05
N THR A 14 14.62 -39.31 -21.33
CA THR A 14 13.54 -38.94 -20.45
C THR A 14 14.17 -38.30 -19.21
N PRO A 15 13.90 -37.04 -18.87
CA PRO A 15 14.25 -36.54 -17.54
C PRO A 15 13.21 -37.06 -16.54
N ALA A 16 13.68 -37.85 -15.57
CA ALA A 16 12.90 -38.21 -14.40
C ALA A 16 12.52 -36.93 -13.67
N VAL A 17 11.22 -36.68 -13.61
CA VAL A 17 10.65 -35.63 -12.74
C VAL A 17 10.72 -36.15 -11.32
N HIS A 18 11.73 -35.72 -10.56
CA HIS A 18 11.71 -35.83 -9.12
C HIS A 18 10.68 -34.81 -8.58
N THR A 19 9.50 -35.33 -8.29
CA THR A 19 8.54 -34.63 -7.42
C THR A 19 9.01 -34.81 -5.99
N GLU A 20 9.90 -33.94 -5.51
CA GLU A 20 10.05 -33.77 -4.08
C GLU A 20 8.82 -33.00 -3.58
N ASN A 21 7.90 -33.74 -2.98
CA ASN A 21 6.89 -33.20 -2.10
C ASN A 21 7.59 -32.59 -0.88
N VAL A 22 7.86 -31.29 -0.92
CA VAL A 22 8.12 -30.51 0.29
C VAL A 22 6.79 -30.39 1.01
N ALA A 23 6.48 -31.37 1.85
CA ALA A 23 5.44 -31.22 2.87
C ALA A 23 5.87 -30.07 3.77
N TYR A 24 5.11 -28.99 3.75
CA TYR A 24 5.18 -27.95 4.77
C TYR A 24 4.67 -28.59 6.06
N GLU A 25 5.58 -29.01 6.94
CA GLU A 25 5.23 -29.37 8.31
C GLU A 25 4.75 -28.11 9.04
N ALA A 26 3.45 -27.87 8.98
CA ALA A 26 2.75 -27.11 9.99
C ALA A 26 2.72 -27.97 11.26
N ASP A 27 3.02 -27.35 12.42
CA ASP A 27 3.03 -27.93 13.77
C ASP A 27 4.37 -28.51 14.24
N ARG A 28 5.36 -27.65 14.42
CA ARG A 28 6.22 -27.75 15.61
C ARG A 28 5.91 -26.57 16.52
N PRO A 29 5.47 -26.83 17.77
CA PRO A 29 5.43 -25.77 18.76
C PRO A 29 6.87 -25.24 18.91
N TYR A 30 7.02 -23.93 18.86
CA TYR A 30 8.27 -23.27 19.21
C TYR A 30 8.58 -23.67 20.65
N GLU A 31 9.45 -24.64 20.86
CA GLU A 31 10.06 -24.86 22.15
C GLU A 31 10.92 -23.63 22.44
N VAL A 32 10.38 -22.74 23.27
CA VAL A 32 11.17 -21.70 23.90
C VAL A 32 12.17 -22.46 24.76
N ALA A 33 13.44 -22.44 24.37
CA ALA A 33 14.52 -22.93 25.22
C ALA A 33 14.33 -22.30 26.60
N PRO A 34 14.39 -23.09 27.70
CA PRO A 34 14.27 -22.54 29.03
C PRO A 34 15.36 -21.48 29.19
N CYS A 35 14.97 -20.27 29.59
CA CYS A 35 15.91 -19.25 30.03
C CYS A 35 16.70 -19.88 31.17
N ASP A 36 18.01 -19.91 31.06
CA ASP A 36 18.87 -20.27 32.20
C ASP A 36 18.45 -19.44 33.41
N PRO A 37 18.34 -20.05 34.60
CA PRO A 37 17.95 -19.31 35.78
C PRO A 37 18.95 -18.18 35.98
N CYS A 38 18.44 -16.97 36.14
CA CYS A 38 19.22 -15.78 36.43
C CYS A 38 20.20 -16.10 37.56
N ASP A 39 21.50 -15.97 37.30
CA ASP A 39 22.55 -16.08 38.28
C ASP A 39 22.30 -15.01 39.37
N PRO A 40 22.11 -15.42 40.65
CA PRO A 40 21.83 -14.47 41.71
C PRO A 40 23.08 -13.68 42.15
N THR A 41 24.21 -13.84 41.50
CA THR A 41 25.45 -13.14 41.84
C THR A 41 25.65 -11.82 41.12
N GLY A 42 24.60 -11.06 40.90
CA GLY A 42 24.54 -9.62 40.67
C GLY A 42 25.80 -8.86 40.18
N GLN A 43 26.57 -9.43 39.25
CA GLN A 43 27.43 -8.60 38.40
C GLN A 43 26.60 -8.10 37.23
N SER A 44 26.05 -6.92 37.38
CA SER A 44 25.58 -6.15 36.26
C SER A 44 26.78 -5.85 35.35
N ASP A 45 27.03 -6.69 34.37
CA ASP A 45 27.81 -6.27 33.22
C ASP A 45 27.06 -5.07 32.65
N GLY A 46 27.59 -3.89 32.97
CA GLY A 46 26.92 -2.63 32.71
C GLY A 46 26.56 -2.56 31.22
N LEU A 47 25.27 -2.42 30.94
CA LEU A 47 24.84 -2.09 29.60
C LEU A 47 25.71 -0.92 29.12
N PRO A 48 26.33 -1.00 27.95
CA PRO A 48 27.17 0.07 27.45
C PRO A 48 26.39 1.38 27.52
N SER A 49 27.07 2.45 27.94
CA SER A 49 26.43 3.77 28.06
C SER A 49 25.77 4.15 26.74
N ASP A 50 24.75 4.99 26.77
CA ASP A 50 24.08 5.43 25.53
C ASP A 50 25.08 6.09 24.57
N SER A 51 26.12 6.76 25.08
CA SER A 51 27.21 7.31 24.28
C SER A 51 28.04 6.21 23.60
N ASP A 52 28.39 5.13 24.30
CA ASP A 52 29.14 4.00 23.72
C ASP A 52 28.35 3.24 22.67
N ARG A 53 27.02 3.13 22.88
CA ARG A 53 26.11 2.53 21.90
C ARG A 53 26.03 3.39 20.63
N VAL A 54 25.85 4.70 20.78
CA VAL A 54 25.79 5.67 19.65
C VAL A 54 27.10 5.69 18.91
N GLU A 55 28.26 5.72 19.61
CA GLU A 55 29.57 5.74 18.97
C GLU A 55 29.86 4.42 18.23
N ARG A 56 29.54 3.27 18.83
CA ARG A 56 29.65 1.96 18.17
C ARG A 56 28.76 1.91 16.92
N TRP A 57 27.53 2.38 17.02
CA TRP A 57 26.59 2.39 15.90
C TRP A 57 27.05 3.33 14.80
N ALA A 58 27.50 4.53 15.14
CA ALA A 58 28.04 5.50 14.20
C ALA A 58 29.31 5.01 13.52
N SER A 59 30.17 4.25 14.22
CA SER A 59 31.41 3.69 13.64
C SER A 59 31.12 2.61 12.61
N THR A 60 30.13 1.73 12.84
CA THR A 60 29.75 0.67 11.89
C THR A 60 29.12 1.23 10.60
N MET A 61 28.56 2.45 10.64
CA MET A 61 27.91 3.10 9.49
C MET A 61 28.88 3.88 8.60
N ARG A 62 30.16 3.96 8.95
CA ARG A 62 31.16 4.73 8.19
C ARG A 62 31.68 4.04 6.94
N GLY A 63 31.39 2.73 6.80
CA GLY A 63 31.98 1.90 5.76
C GLY A 63 33.49 1.74 5.89
N ILE A 64 34.08 0.98 5.00
CA ILE A 64 35.51 0.63 5.00
C ILE A 64 36.21 1.40 3.88
N ARG A 65 37.21 2.21 4.25
CA ARG A 65 37.96 2.99 3.28
C ARG A 65 39.04 2.11 2.63
N ALA A 66 38.91 1.89 1.33
CA ALA A 66 39.92 1.23 0.54
C ALA A 66 41.05 2.23 0.14
N ALA A 67 42.24 1.69 -0.11
CA ALA A 67 43.40 2.49 -0.54
C ALA A 67 43.15 3.20 -1.89
N SER A 68 42.20 2.73 -2.69
CA SER A 68 41.76 3.34 -3.96
C SER A 68 40.96 4.64 -3.82
N GLY A 69 40.65 5.07 -2.57
CA GLY A 69 39.85 6.28 -2.33
C GLY A 69 38.33 6.03 -2.35
N VAL A 70 37.89 4.78 -2.45
CA VAL A 70 36.47 4.40 -2.36
C VAL A 70 36.15 3.91 -0.95
N VAL A 71 34.87 3.96 -0.58
CA VAL A 71 34.35 3.42 0.66
C VAL A 71 33.48 2.21 0.33
N LEU A 72 33.80 1.06 0.92
CA LEU A 72 33.07 -0.20 0.78
C LEU A 72 32.08 -0.36 1.94
N ALA A 73 30.96 -0.98 1.68
CA ALA A 73 29.97 -1.27 2.72
C ALA A 73 30.41 -2.41 3.66
N HIS A 74 31.23 -3.33 3.17
CA HIS A 74 31.66 -4.53 3.88
C HIS A 74 33.17 -4.70 3.79
N ASP A 75 33.78 -5.32 4.82
CA ASP A 75 35.22 -5.70 4.85
C ASP A 75 35.43 -6.99 4.05
N MET A 76 35.30 -6.86 2.73
CA MET A 76 35.49 -7.96 1.80
C MET A 76 36.12 -7.43 0.50
N GLU A 77 36.76 -8.31 -0.26
CA GLU A 77 37.13 -8.00 -1.65
C GLU A 77 35.89 -7.49 -2.41
N PRO A 78 35.98 -6.32 -3.06
CA PRO A 78 34.83 -5.77 -3.77
C PRO A 78 34.40 -6.71 -4.89
N VAL A 79 33.09 -7.01 -4.97
CA VAL A 79 32.54 -7.75 -6.10
C VAL A 79 32.71 -6.88 -7.35
N ALA A 80 33.60 -7.31 -8.24
CA ALA A 80 33.92 -6.57 -9.45
C ALA A 80 32.73 -6.61 -10.42
N VAL A 81 32.34 -5.44 -10.90
CA VAL A 81 31.40 -5.28 -12.01
C VAL A 81 32.18 -4.59 -13.14
N SER A 82 32.36 -5.26 -14.25
CA SER A 82 33.16 -4.76 -15.37
C SER A 82 32.31 -4.51 -16.63
N GLY A 83 32.77 -3.61 -17.49
CA GLY A 83 32.13 -3.33 -18.78
C GLY A 83 30.81 -2.57 -18.69
N ILE A 84 30.55 -1.87 -17.56
CA ILE A 84 29.32 -1.13 -17.36
C ILE A 84 29.57 0.36 -17.67
N ALA A 85 28.82 0.85 -18.67
CA ALA A 85 28.53 2.28 -18.78
C ALA A 85 27.19 2.56 -18.05
N ALA A 86 27.08 3.73 -17.43
CA ALA A 86 25.79 4.14 -16.89
C ALA A 86 24.78 4.27 -18.04
N LEU A 87 23.63 3.59 -17.90
CA LEU A 87 22.55 3.68 -18.88
C LEU A 87 21.73 4.95 -18.56
N GLU A 88 21.93 5.99 -19.36
CA GLU A 88 21.21 7.25 -19.17
C GLU A 88 19.74 7.14 -19.56
N ARG A 89 18.92 8.07 -19.04
CA ARG A 89 17.47 8.11 -19.32
C ARG A 89 17.14 8.07 -20.81
N ALA A 90 17.84 8.83 -21.63
CA ALA A 90 17.56 8.90 -23.07
C ALA A 90 17.80 7.55 -23.79
N GLU A 91 18.83 6.80 -23.36
CA GLU A 91 19.09 5.46 -23.88
C GLU A 91 18.03 4.47 -23.41
N ARG A 92 17.54 4.59 -22.17
CA ARG A 92 16.44 3.76 -21.63
C ARG A 92 15.14 4.03 -22.38
N GLU A 93 14.83 5.28 -22.68
CA GLU A 93 13.67 5.65 -23.51
C GLU A 93 13.77 5.08 -24.94
N ALA A 94 14.95 5.11 -25.54
CA ALA A 94 15.19 4.46 -26.85
C ALA A 94 15.03 2.92 -26.77
N HIS A 95 15.42 2.30 -25.67
CA HIS A 95 15.16 0.88 -25.43
C HIS A 95 13.66 0.60 -25.28
N GLU A 96 12.89 1.45 -24.60
CA GLU A 96 11.43 1.30 -24.52
C GLU A 96 10.81 1.29 -25.92
N GLU A 97 11.18 2.19 -26.83
CA GLU A 97 10.68 2.22 -28.21
C GLU A 97 10.93 0.89 -28.96
N SER A 98 12.01 0.19 -28.66
CA SER A 98 12.35 -1.08 -29.29
C SER A 98 11.73 -2.31 -28.64
N LEU A 99 11.45 -2.27 -27.34
CA LEU A 99 11.06 -3.42 -26.52
C LEU A 99 9.58 -3.47 -26.19
N LEU A 100 8.93 -2.30 -26.01
CA LEU A 100 7.53 -2.26 -25.65
C LEU A 100 6.63 -2.65 -26.84
N ALA A 101 5.43 -3.11 -26.51
CA ALA A 101 4.44 -3.47 -27.51
C ALA A 101 3.92 -2.21 -28.22
N ALA A 102 3.50 -2.34 -29.47
CA ALA A 102 2.83 -1.26 -30.18
C ALA A 102 1.55 -0.84 -29.40
N GLY A 103 1.43 0.44 -29.10
CA GLY A 103 0.33 0.99 -28.28
C GLY A 103 0.61 1.07 -26.79
N ALA A 104 1.72 0.54 -26.28
CA ALA A 104 2.19 0.81 -24.93
C ALA A 104 2.60 2.27 -24.78
N THR A 105 2.46 2.79 -23.56
CA THR A 105 2.80 4.19 -23.28
C THR A 105 4.31 4.35 -23.11
N LEU A 106 4.95 5.14 -23.95
CA LEU A 106 6.38 5.40 -23.91
C LEU A 106 6.70 6.51 -22.90
N SER A 107 7.76 6.30 -22.13
CA SER A 107 8.36 7.39 -21.33
C SER A 107 9.04 8.40 -22.25
N LYS A 108 8.93 9.69 -21.93
CA LYS A 108 9.57 10.73 -22.76
C LYS A 108 9.97 11.96 -21.94
N GLY A 109 11.27 12.15 -21.79
CA GLY A 109 11.85 13.33 -21.14
C GLY A 109 11.37 13.48 -19.69
N ALA A 110 10.83 14.65 -19.37
CA ALA A 110 10.23 14.91 -18.06
C ALA A 110 8.79 14.39 -17.92
N GLY A 111 8.16 13.92 -19.00
CA GLY A 111 6.74 13.56 -19.07
C GLY A 111 5.82 14.77 -19.24
N ARG A 112 4.54 14.51 -19.51
CA ARG A 112 3.50 15.55 -19.57
C ARG A 112 3.05 15.89 -18.15
N ARG A 113 3.42 17.08 -17.69
CA ARG A 113 3.18 17.53 -16.30
C ARG A 113 2.51 18.91 -16.30
N ALA A 114 1.76 19.21 -15.26
CA ALA A 114 1.13 20.52 -15.07
C ALA A 114 2.18 21.65 -15.01
N HIS A 115 3.30 21.40 -14.37
CA HIS A 115 4.40 22.35 -14.25
C HIS A 115 5.66 21.80 -14.93
N PRO A 116 6.29 22.55 -15.87
CA PRO A 116 7.54 22.13 -16.49
C PRO A 116 8.66 21.91 -15.44
N GLU A 117 9.40 20.83 -15.59
CA GLU A 117 10.57 20.53 -14.79
C GLU A 117 11.65 19.84 -15.63
N PRO A 118 12.94 19.93 -15.26
CA PRO A 118 13.98 19.23 -15.99
C PRO A 118 13.82 17.72 -15.88
N PRO A 119 14.17 16.95 -16.95
CA PRO A 119 14.19 15.50 -16.88
C PRO A 119 15.30 15.01 -15.92
N ASP A 120 15.09 13.85 -15.34
CA ASP A 120 16.12 13.18 -14.52
C ASP A 120 17.20 12.57 -15.46
N PRO A 121 18.48 12.54 -15.08
CA PRO A 121 19.53 11.95 -15.91
C PRO A 121 19.38 10.44 -16.10
N TYR A 122 18.81 9.72 -15.12
CA TYR A 122 18.77 8.25 -15.10
C TYR A 122 17.37 7.68 -15.10
N ARG A 123 16.43 8.32 -14.39
CA ARG A 123 15.05 7.82 -14.23
C ARG A 123 14.13 8.34 -15.33
N THR A 124 13.29 7.46 -15.87
CA THR A 124 12.19 7.85 -16.75
C THR A 124 11.14 8.69 -15.99
N CYS A 125 10.26 9.38 -16.72
CA CYS A 125 9.23 10.23 -16.12
C CYS A 125 8.29 9.44 -15.20
N PHE A 126 7.93 8.21 -15.57
CA PHE A 126 7.03 7.35 -14.79
C PHE A 126 7.72 6.72 -13.58
N GLU A 127 9.02 6.43 -13.64
CA GLU A 127 9.79 6.03 -12.47
C GLU A 127 9.84 7.15 -11.42
N ARG A 128 9.97 8.40 -11.85
CA ARG A 128 9.89 9.55 -10.94
C ARG A 128 8.52 9.67 -10.28
N ASP A 129 7.45 9.39 -11.01
CA ASP A 129 6.10 9.40 -10.46
C ASP A 129 5.91 8.30 -9.42
N ARG A 130 6.33 7.07 -9.74
CA ARG A 130 6.34 5.95 -8.80
C ARG A 130 7.07 6.31 -7.50
N ASP A 131 8.27 6.87 -7.61
CA ASP A 131 9.08 7.24 -6.45
C ASP A 131 8.39 8.35 -5.63
N ARG A 132 7.80 9.36 -6.28
CA ARG A 132 7.04 10.42 -5.60
C ARG A 132 5.86 9.86 -4.82
N ILE A 133 5.09 8.97 -5.44
CA ILE A 133 3.95 8.31 -4.78
C ILE A 133 4.45 7.50 -3.58
N LEU A 134 5.45 6.66 -3.77
CA LEU A 134 6.01 5.76 -2.74
C LEU A 134 6.52 6.53 -1.51
N HIS A 135 7.17 7.67 -1.72
CA HIS A 135 7.68 8.53 -0.66
C HIS A 135 6.64 9.50 -0.07
N SER A 136 5.42 9.54 -0.62
CA SER A 136 4.36 10.42 -0.12
C SER A 136 3.82 10.00 1.24
N THR A 137 3.34 10.98 2.01
CA THR A 137 2.61 10.70 3.26
C THR A 137 1.27 10.04 3.00
N ALA A 138 0.64 10.30 1.85
CA ALA A 138 -0.61 9.68 1.45
C ALA A 138 -0.45 8.16 1.32
N PHE A 139 0.58 7.70 0.62
CA PHE A 139 0.88 6.28 0.48
C PHE A 139 1.19 5.61 1.83
N ARG A 140 2.05 6.21 2.67
CA ARG A 140 2.35 5.67 4.01
C ARG A 140 1.11 5.54 4.89
N ARG A 141 0.17 6.49 4.80
CA ARG A 141 -1.08 6.46 5.60
C ARG A 141 -2.01 5.32 5.23
N LEU A 142 -1.88 4.72 4.05
CA LEU A 142 -2.63 3.51 3.67
C LEU A 142 -2.40 2.36 4.66
N ALA A 143 -1.25 2.29 5.33
CA ALA A 143 -0.98 1.30 6.39
C ALA A 143 -1.96 1.37 7.57
N GLY A 144 -2.56 2.53 7.82
CA GLY A 144 -3.54 2.74 8.90
C GLY A 144 -4.97 2.94 8.42
N LYS A 145 -5.30 2.51 7.19
CA LYS A 145 -6.65 2.59 6.62
C LYS A 145 -7.22 1.20 6.33
N THR A 146 -8.48 1.02 6.66
CA THR A 146 -9.25 -0.20 6.41
C THR A 146 -9.23 -0.59 4.95
N GLN A 147 -8.90 -1.87 4.66
CA GLN A 147 -9.19 -2.52 3.37
C GLN A 147 -10.58 -3.16 3.41
N VAL A 148 -10.76 -4.17 4.23
CA VAL A 148 -12.04 -4.90 4.41
C VAL A 148 -12.53 -4.78 5.85
N PHE A 149 -11.66 -5.03 6.81
CA PHE A 149 -11.99 -5.07 8.23
C PHE A 149 -11.47 -3.82 8.93
N VAL A 150 -12.38 -3.16 9.67
CA VAL A 150 -11.99 -2.03 10.52
C VAL A 150 -11.14 -2.58 11.67
N PHE A 151 -10.02 -1.93 11.96
CA PHE A 151 -9.01 -2.43 12.90
C PHE A 151 -8.58 -3.87 12.58
N PRO A 152 -7.93 -4.09 11.42
CA PRO A 152 -7.48 -5.41 11.03
C PRO A 152 -6.52 -5.99 12.07
N ALA A 153 -6.59 -7.31 12.29
CA ALA A 153 -5.56 -8.02 13.05
C ALA A 153 -4.20 -7.95 12.31
N ASP A 154 -3.10 -8.16 13.03
CA ASP A 154 -1.74 -7.96 12.52
C ASP A 154 -1.44 -8.66 11.18
N HIS A 155 -2.09 -9.80 10.91
CA HIS A 155 -1.92 -10.58 9.68
C HIS A 155 -2.94 -10.27 8.58
N GLN A 156 -3.92 -9.41 8.85
CA GLN A 156 -4.93 -9.00 7.87
C GLN A 156 -4.44 -7.80 7.05
N ARG A 157 -5.00 -7.64 5.87
CA ARG A 157 -4.57 -6.61 4.93
C ARG A 157 -5.03 -5.21 5.32
N THR A 158 -4.11 -4.27 5.16
CA THR A 158 -4.39 -2.83 5.11
C THR A 158 -4.42 -2.36 3.65
N ARG A 159 -4.87 -1.14 3.40
CA ARG A 159 -4.80 -0.55 2.04
C ARG A 159 -3.38 -0.46 1.49
N LEU A 160 -2.37 -0.35 2.35
CA LEU A 160 -0.98 -0.35 1.90
C LEU A 160 -0.58 -1.72 1.31
N THR A 161 -0.88 -2.79 2.03
CA THR A 161 -0.56 -4.14 1.53
C THR A 161 -1.37 -4.48 0.28
N HIS A 162 -2.64 -4.07 0.22
CA HIS A 162 -3.46 -4.18 -0.99
C HIS A 162 -2.83 -3.44 -2.19
N ALA A 163 -2.42 -2.17 -2.03
CA ALA A 163 -1.79 -1.42 -3.13
C ALA A 163 -0.50 -2.09 -3.64
N LEU A 164 0.30 -2.70 -2.75
CA LEU A 164 1.48 -3.48 -3.13
C LEU A 164 1.11 -4.76 -3.88
N GLU A 165 0.05 -5.45 -3.48
CA GLU A 165 -0.45 -6.65 -4.14
C GLU A 165 -1.03 -6.33 -5.53
N VAL A 166 -1.78 -5.22 -5.66
CA VAL A 166 -2.24 -4.72 -6.96
C VAL A 166 -1.05 -4.38 -7.87
N ALA A 167 -0.03 -3.71 -7.35
CA ALA A 167 1.18 -3.40 -8.10
C ALA A 167 1.91 -4.67 -8.57
N GLN A 168 1.97 -5.71 -7.74
CA GLN A 168 2.54 -7.01 -8.11
C GLN A 168 1.75 -7.65 -9.25
N VAL A 169 0.42 -7.71 -9.16
CA VAL A 169 -0.44 -8.30 -10.21
C VAL A 169 -0.33 -7.51 -11.51
N ALA A 170 -0.50 -6.19 -11.44
CA ALA A 170 -0.46 -5.31 -12.61
C ALA A 170 0.88 -5.35 -13.34
N THR A 171 2.00 -5.26 -12.59
CA THR A 171 3.34 -5.29 -13.20
C THR A 171 3.71 -6.68 -13.75
N ALA A 172 3.16 -7.77 -13.20
CA ALA A 172 3.31 -9.10 -13.79
C ALA A 172 2.67 -9.16 -15.18
N VAL A 173 1.46 -8.61 -15.33
CA VAL A 173 0.79 -8.50 -16.63
C VAL A 173 1.58 -7.59 -17.58
N ALA A 174 1.97 -6.39 -17.11
CA ALA A 174 2.69 -5.42 -17.94
C ALA A 174 4.01 -5.98 -18.48
N ARG A 175 4.80 -6.68 -17.64
CA ARG A 175 6.04 -7.35 -18.08
C ARG A 175 5.77 -8.43 -19.13
N ALA A 176 4.76 -9.27 -18.91
CA ALA A 176 4.43 -10.37 -19.82
C ALA A 176 3.90 -9.86 -21.17
N THR A 177 3.27 -8.70 -21.22
CA THR A 177 2.66 -8.12 -22.42
C THR A 177 3.47 -6.96 -23.02
N ARG A 178 4.65 -6.68 -22.48
CA ARG A 178 5.54 -5.60 -22.92
C ARG A 178 4.87 -4.21 -22.87
N LEU A 179 4.08 -3.94 -21.84
CA LEU A 179 3.57 -2.61 -21.51
C LEU A 179 4.57 -1.87 -20.61
N ASN A 180 4.36 -0.58 -20.40
CA ASN A 180 5.24 0.23 -19.55
C ASN A 180 5.07 -0.12 -18.07
N VAL A 181 6.04 -0.85 -17.54
CA VAL A 181 6.01 -1.35 -16.16
C VAL A 181 6.05 -0.20 -15.15
N ALA A 182 6.85 0.85 -15.41
CA ALA A 182 6.99 1.97 -14.48
C ALA A 182 5.68 2.77 -14.35
N LEU A 183 4.98 3.01 -15.47
CA LEU A 183 3.66 3.64 -15.45
C LEU A 183 2.63 2.77 -14.75
N THR A 184 2.59 1.49 -15.07
CA THR A 184 1.68 0.52 -14.43
C THR A 184 1.88 0.49 -12.91
N GLU A 185 3.14 0.45 -12.46
CA GLU A 185 3.47 0.45 -11.03
C GLU A 185 3.07 1.76 -10.34
N ALA A 186 3.35 2.91 -10.96
CA ALA A 186 2.97 4.21 -10.44
C ALA A 186 1.46 4.35 -10.24
N ILE A 187 0.66 3.95 -11.24
CA ILE A 187 -0.81 3.96 -11.16
C ILE A 187 -1.28 3.02 -10.04
N ALA A 188 -0.76 1.78 -10.00
CA ALA A 188 -1.16 0.78 -9.03
C ALA A 188 -0.84 1.18 -7.57
N LEU A 189 0.32 1.78 -7.31
CA LEU A 189 0.66 2.28 -5.97
C LEU A 189 -0.22 3.48 -5.56
N GLY A 190 -0.62 4.31 -6.52
CA GLY A 190 -1.36 5.54 -6.26
C GLY A 190 -2.88 5.37 -6.19
N HIS A 191 -3.44 4.29 -6.77
CA HIS A 191 -4.89 4.19 -7.07
C HIS A 191 -5.79 4.43 -5.85
N ASP A 192 -5.41 3.93 -4.67
CA ASP A 192 -6.19 3.97 -3.43
C ASP A 192 -5.83 5.14 -2.49
N CYS A 193 -4.86 6.00 -2.84
CA CYS A 193 -4.38 7.07 -1.98
C CYS A 193 -5.44 8.14 -1.64
N GLY A 194 -6.53 8.19 -2.39
CA GLY A 194 -7.65 9.08 -2.15
C GLY A 194 -8.68 8.58 -1.14
N HIS A 195 -8.62 7.33 -0.68
CA HIS A 195 -9.54 6.85 0.35
C HIS A 195 -9.36 7.58 1.69
N GLY A 196 -10.47 7.84 2.37
CA GLY A 196 -10.49 8.28 3.76
C GLY A 196 -10.39 7.12 4.76
N PRO A 197 -10.46 7.42 6.07
CA PRO A 197 -10.58 6.40 7.12
C PRO A 197 -11.77 5.48 6.88
N GLY A 198 -11.63 4.19 7.18
CA GLY A 198 -12.69 3.21 6.95
C GLY A 198 -12.93 2.86 5.48
N GLY A 199 -12.05 3.26 4.58
CA GLY A 199 -12.11 2.88 3.16
C GLY A 199 -13.38 3.37 2.46
N HIS A 200 -14.14 2.50 1.80
CA HIS A 200 -15.38 2.88 1.09
C HIS A 200 -16.46 3.53 1.99
N ALA A 201 -16.46 3.26 3.30
CA ALA A 201 -17.35 3.96 4.22
C ALA A 201 -17.11 5.48 4.21
N SER A 202 -15.87 5.92 3.95
CA SER A 202 -15.54 7.34 3.84
C SER A 202 -16.19 8.03 2.65
N GLU A 203 -16.41 7.32 1.54
CA GLU A 203 -17.11 7.88 0.37
C GLU A 203 -18.56 8.23 0.71
N THR A 204 -19.24 7.31 1.39
CA THR A 204 -20.60 7.54 1.89
C THR A 204 -20.63 8.67 2.95
N ALA A 205 -19.62 8.75 3.79
CA ALA A 205 -19.55 9.79 4.82
C ALA A 205 -19.36 11.17 4.21
N PHE A 206 -18.45 11.32 3.28
CA PHE A 206 -18.03 12.61 2.71
C PHE A 206 -18.91 13.08 1.55
N GLY A 207 -19.60 12.16 0.85
CA GLY A 207 -20.37 12.45 -0.34
C GLY A 207 -21.46 13.50 -0.13
N GLN A 208 -22.03 13.62 1.07
CA GLN A 208 -23.04 14.64 1.37
C GLN A 208 -22.48 16.07 1.53
N PHE A 209 -21.16 16.23 1.72
CA PHE A 209 -20.50 17.51 1.95
C PHE A 209 -19.93 18.14 0.68
N LEU A 210 -19.93 17.40 -0.44
CA LEU A 210 -19.32 17.83 -1.70
C LEU A 210 -20.33 17.78 -2.82
N ASP A 211 -20.37 18.83 -3.62
CA ASP A 211 -21.12 18.86 -4.87
C ASP A 211 -20.56 17.77 -5.81
N GLY A 212 -21.42 16.83 -6.22
CA GLY A 212 -21.01 15.69 -7.06
C GLY A 212 -20.51 14.46 -6.29
N GLY A 213 -20.52 14.50 -4.95
CA GLY A 213 -20.13 13.37 -4.10
C GLY A 213 -18.61 13.26 -3.88
N TYR A 214 -18.20 12.19 -3.21
CA TYR A 214 -16.80 11.84 -2.97
C TYR A 214 -16.46 10.52 -3.65
N ASP A 215 -15.47 10.54 -4.51
CA ASP A 215 -14.92 9.39 -5.22
C ASP A 215 -13.41 9.34 -4.95
N HIS A 216 -12.93 8.27 -4.34
CA HIS A 216 -11.52 8.15 -3.93
C HIS A 216 -10.55 8.22 -5.11
N ALA A 217 -10.93 7.71 -6.28
CA ALA A 217 -10.09 7.71 -7.47
C ALA A 217 -9.86 9.14 -7.96
N VAL A 218 -10.95 9.92 -8.07
CA VAL A 218 -10.90 11.34 -8.43
C VAL A 218 -10.19 12.15 -7.36
N TRP A 219 -10.52 11.93 -6.09
CA TRP A 219 -9.91 12.64 -4.97
C TRP A 219 -8.40 12.39 -4.88
N GLY A 220 -7.97 11.15 -5.14
CA GLY A 220 -6.57 10.76 -5.20
C GLY A 220 -5.81 11.55 -6.26
N ALA A 221 -6.31 11.55 -7.49
CA ALA A 221 -5.67 12.21 -8.61
C ALA A 221 -5.70 13.75 -8.48
N ASP A 222 -6.87 14.33 -8.17
CA ASP A 222 -7.13 15.75 -8.31
C ASP A 222 -6.87 16.58 -7.05
N VAL A 223 -6.82 15.93 -5.89
CA VAL A 223 -6.58 16.60 -4.60
C VAL A 223 -5.29 16.09 -3.95
N VAL A 224 -5.19 14.78 -3.69
CA VAL A 224 -4.05 14.21 -2.95
C VAL A 224 -2.75 14.39 -3.72
N PHE A 225 -2.75 14.15 -5.03
CA PHE A 225 -1.57 14.24 -5.87
C PHE A 225 -1.42 15.55 -6.65
N ALA A 226 -2.36 16.50 -6.51
CA ALA A 226 -2.34 17.77 -7.23
C ALA A 226 -1.00 18.53 -7.13
N ALA A 227 -0.42 18.58 -5.93
CA ALA A 227 0.84 19.29 -5.68
C ALA A 227 2.10 18.47 -6.04
N MET A 228 1.97 17.21 -6.44
CA MET A 228 3.11 16.33 -6.69
C MET A 228 3.65 16.42 -8.12
N ASN A 229 2.97 17.14 -8.99
CA ASN A 229 3.35 17.32 -10.40
C ASN A 229 3.62 15.98 -11.10
N LEU A 230 2.70 15.01 -10.93
CA LEU A 230 2.78 13.71 -11.62
C LEU A 230 2.46 13.88 -13.12
N CYS A 231 2.85 12.91 -13.93
CA CYS A 231 2.48 12.84 -15.34
C CYS A 231 0.97 12.68 -15.49
N GLU A 232 0.45 13.25 -16.57
CA GLU A 232 -0.97 13.22 -16.91
C GLU A 232 -1.48 11.77 -17.04
N GLU A 233 -0.67 10.89 -17.65
CA GLU A 233 -0.96 9.46 -17.80
C GLU A 233 -1.08 8.75 -16.45
N THR A 234 -0.22 9.09 -15.49
CA THR A 234 -0.28 8.55 -14.13
C THR A 234 -1.54 9.02 -13.42
N LEU A 235 -1.84 10.31 -13.48
CA LEU A 235 -3.05 10.88 -12.87
C LEU A 235 -4.34 10.35 -13.52
N ASP A 236 -4.36 10.19 -14.84
CA ASP A 236 -5.49 9.59 -15.56
C ASP A 236 -5.74 8.15 -15.12
N GLY A 237 -4.69 7.34 -15.07
CA GLY A 237 -4.80 5.96 -14.61
C GLY A 237 -5.31 5.86 -13.17
N ILE A 238 -4.85 6.72 -12.26
CA ILE A 238 -5.34 6.79 -10.87
C ILE A 238 -6.80 7.22 -10.84
N ARG A 239 -7.16 8.28 -11.56
CA ARG A 239 -8.54 8.83 -11.61
C ARG A 239 -9.56 7.85 -12.14
N ASN A 240 -9.17 7.00 -13.08
CA ASN A 240 -10.07 6.16 -13.85
C ASN A 240 -9.89 4.65 -13.60
N HIS A 241 -9.16 4.23 -12.56
CA HIS A 241 -8.93 2.80 -12.29
C HIS A 241 -10.21 2.03 -11.95
N SER A 242 -11.17 2.68 -11.30
CA SER A 242 -12.44 2.03 -10.92
C SER A 242 -13.35 1.82 -12.13
N TRP A 243 -14.03 0.68 -12.19
CA TRP A 243 -14.95 0.34 -13.30
C TRP A 243 -16.19 1.21 -13.37
N SER A 244 -16.49 1.99 -12.34
CA SER A 244 -17.53 3.02 -12.34
C SER A 244 -17.10 4.31 -13.05
N ARG A 245 -15.81 4.44 -13.38
CA ARG A 245 -15.20 5.60 -14.00
C ARG A 245 -15.07 5.42 -15.52
N PRO A 246 -14.79 6.48 -16.28
CA PRO A 246 -14.40 6.37 -17.68
C PRO A 246 -13.18 5.44 -17.85
N VAL A 247 -13.04 4.86 -19.04
CA VAL A 247 -11.89 4.01 -19.37
C VAL A 247 -10.61 4.83 -19.27
N PRO A 248 -9.55 4.33 -18.59
CA PRO A 248 -8.23 4.97 -18.59
C PRO A 248 -7.70 5.18 -20.02
N ALA A 249 -7.01 6.28 -20.25
CA ALA A 249 -6.48 6.64 -21.56
C ALA A 249 -5.32 5.73 -22.03
N THR A 250 -4.72 4.96 -21.11
CA THR A 250 -3.57 4.10 -21.39
C THR A 250 -3.88 2.63 -21.16
N PRO A 251 -3.29 1.70 -21.93
CA PRO A 251 -3.46 0.27 -21.68
C PRO A 251 -2.92 -0.14 -20.28
N GLU A 252 -1.90 0.55 -19.77
CA GLU A 252 -1.37 0.35 -18.42
C GLU A 252 -2.43 0.66 -17.34
N GLY A 253 -3.18 1.77 -17.51
CA GLY A 253 -4.29 2.12 -16.62
C GLY A 253 -5.41 1.07 -16.66
N VAL A 254 -5.74 0.54 -17.84
CA VAL A 254 -6.73 -0.54 -17.97
C VAL A 254 -6.23 -1.83 -17.32
N VAL A 255 -4.93 -2.15 -17.41
CA VAL A 255 -4.34 -3.29 -16.69
C VAL A 255 -4.50 -3.12 -15.18
N VAL A 256 -4.27 -1.92 -14.65
CA VAL A 256 -4.46 -1.66 -13.21
C VAL A 256 -5.92 -1.83 -12.80
N SER A 257 -6.87 -1.39 -13.60
CA SER A 257 -8.32 -1.61 -13.34
C SER A 257 -8.68 -3.09 -13.19
N TRP A 258 -8.10 -3.96 -14.00
CA TRP A 258 -8.25 -5.41 -13.87
C TRP A 258 -7.51 -5.97 -12.66
N ALA A 259 -6.26 -5.52 -12.47
CA ALA A 259 -5.40 -6.00 -11.40
C ALA A 259 -5.96 -5.72 -10.01
N ASP A 260 -6.53 -4.53 -9.79
CA ASP A 260 -7.23 -4.18 -8.56
C ASP A 260 -8.36 -5.16 -8.28
N ARG A 261 -9.24 -5.40 -9.25
CA ARG A 261 -10.36 -6.34 -9.09
C ARG A 261 -9.90 -7.77 -8.84
N ILE A 262 -8.89 -8.25 -9.56
CA ILE A 262 -8.32 -9.59 -9.35
C ILE A 262 -7.73 -9.69 -7.93
N ALA A 263 -6.96 -8.68 -7.52
CA ALA A 263 -6.29 -8.68 -6.24
C ALA A 263 -7.29 -8.70 -5.08
N TYR A 264 -8.22 -7.72 -5.01
CA TYR A 264 -9.12 -7.67 -3.87
C TYR A 264 -10.05 -8.89 -3.80
N CYS A 265 -10.57 -9.39 -4.94
CA CYS A 265 -11.44 -10.56 -4.90
C CYS A 265 -10.76 -11.79 -4.31
N ALA A 266 -9.50 -12.06 -4.69
CA ALA A 266 -8.75 -13.22 -4.21
C ALA A 266 -8.24 -13.04 -2.77
N HIS A 267 -7.80 -11.84 -2.43
CA HIS A 267 -7.19 -11.56 -1.13
C HIS A 267 -8.21 -11.39 -0.02
N ASP A 268 -9.35 -10.71 -0.29
CA ASP A 268 -10.41 -10.52 0.68
C ASP A 268 -11.08 -11.85 1.04
N LEU A 269 -11.21 -12.76 0.05
CA LEU A 269 -11.63 -14.13 0.32
C LEU A 269 -10.66 -14.85 1.26
N GLU A 270 -9.34 -14.75 1.00
CA GLU A 270 -8.34 -15.39 1.86
C GLU A 270 -8.40 -14.85 3.29
N ASP A 271 -8.53 -13.54 3.48
CA ASP A 271 -8.66 -12.94 4.81
C ASP A 271 -9.94 -13.35 5.51
N ALA A 272 -11.07 -13.46 4.78
CA ALA A 272 -12.33 -13.91 5.32
C ALA A 272 -12.31 -15.41 5.71
N LEU A 273 -11.60 -16.25 4.93
CA LEU A 273 -11.37 -17.66 5.26
C LEU A 273 -10.54 -17.80 6.54
N ARG A 274 -9.47 -17.01 6.67
CA ARG A 274 -8.62 -17.00 7.88
C ARG A 274 -9.36 -16.49 9.12
N ALA A 275 -10.24 -15.53 8.94
CA ALA A 275 -11.10 -15.01 10.01
C ALA A 275 -12.28 -15.92 10.34
N GLY A 276 -12.47 -17.05 9.65
CA GLY A 276 -13.59 -17.96 9.87
C GLY A 276 -14.96 -17.40 9.49
N ILE A 277 -14.97 -16.33 8.66
CA ILE A 277 -16.20 -15.69 8.19
C ILE A 277 -16.88 -16.53 7.13
N VAL A 278 -16.08 -17.14 6.25
CA VAL A 278 -16.51 -18.05 5.20
C VAL A 278 -15.65 -19.32 5.24
N GLU A 279 -16.16 -20.39 4.64
CA GLU A 279 -15.43 -21.65 4.49
C GLU A 279 -15.28 -21.99 3.00
N VAL A 280 -14.20 -22.67 2.63
CA VAL A 280 -13.93 -23.08 1.23
C VAL A 280 -15.09 -23.84 0.60
N ARG A 281 -15.78 -24.69 1.37
CA ARG A 281 -16.94 -25.47 0.89
C ARG A 281 -18.16 -24.63 0.49
N GLN A 282 -18.20 -23.35 0.87
CA GLN A 282 -19.27 -22.42 0.50
C GLN A 282 -19.05 -21.78 -0.88
N LEU A 283 -17.82 -21.89 -1.42
CA LEU A 283 -17.52 -21.37 -2.75
C LEU A 283 -18.33 -22.14 -3.80
N PRO A 284 -19.04 -21.45 -4.70
CA PRO A 284 -19.69 -22.07 -5.83
C PRO A 284 -18.71 -22.89 -6.69
N GLN A 285 -19.13 -24.09 -7.08
CA GLN A 285 -18.29 -25.01 -7.86
C GLN A 285 -17.81 -24.38 -9.18
N GLY A 286 -18.66 -23.58 -9.85
CA GLY A 286 -18.27 -22.87 -11.07
C GLY A 286 -17.09 -21.91 -10.89
N ILE A 287 -16.85 -21.39 -9.66
CA ILE A 287 -15.67 -20.58 -9.36
C ILE A 287 -14.45 -21.51 -9.22
N THR A 288 -14.59 -22.56 -8.40
CA THR A 288 -13.48 -23.45 -8.07
C THR A 288 -12.98 -24.25 -9.27
N ASP A 289 -13.87 -24.63 -10.19
CA ASP A 289 -13.52 -25.36 -11.40
C ASP A 289 -12.73 -24.51 -12.41
N VAL A 290 -13.01 -23.21 -12.49
CA VAL A 290 -12.37 -22.29 -13.44
C VAL A 290 -11.10 -21.65 -12.88
N ILE A 291 -11.18 -21.04 -11.68
CA ILE A 291 -10.06 -20.27 -11.14
C ILE A 291 -9.44 -20.91 -9.88
N GLY A 292 -10.02 -22.01 -9.39
CA GLY A 292 -9.54 -22.71 -8.21
C GLY A 292 -10.03 -22.13 -6.90
N ALA A 293 -9.76 -22.87 -5.80
CA ALA A 293 -10.25 -22.54 -4.47
C ALA A 293 -9.25 -21.73 -3.62
N THR A 294 -8.00 -21.59 -4.05
CA THR A 294 -6.94 -20.91 -3.30
C THR A 294 -6.57 -19.58 -3.95
N ARG A 295 -6.12 -18.62 -3.14
CA ARG A 295 -5.57 -17.35 -3.65
C ARG A 295 -4.54 -17.57 -4.76
N SER A 296 -3.58 -18.47 -4.55
CA SER A 296 -2.53 -18.74 -5.54
C SER A 296 -3.07 -19.28 -6.86
N SER A 297 -4.08 -20.17 -6.84
CA SER A 297 -4.72 -20.66 -8.07
C SER A 297 -5.51 -19.54 -8.75
N GLN A 298 -6.29 -18.78 -8.00
CA GLN A 298 -7.09 -17.66 -8.50
C GLN A 298 -6.21 -16.62 -9.19
N LEU A 299 -5.16 -16.13 -8.52
CA LEU A 299 -4.24 -15.16 -9.10
C LEU A 299 -3.55 -15.70 -10.35
N ARG A 300 -3.04 -16.93 -10.31
CA ARG A 300 -2.36 -17.56 -11.46
C ARG A 300 -3.27 -17.65 -12.67
N THR A 301 -4.49 -18.13 -12.47
CA THR A 301 -5.46 -18.33 -13.57
C THR A 301 -5.90 -17.00 -14.14
N LEU A 302 -6.27 -16.02 -13.29
CA LEU A 302 -6.77 -14.73 -13.74
C LEU A 302 -5.69 -13.87 -14.40
N ILE A 303 -4.46 -13.85 -13.86
CA ILE A 303 -3.31 -13.19 -14.51
C ILE A 303 -3.04 -13.86 -15.86
N GLY A 304 -3.03 -15.21 -15.91
CA GLY A 304 -2.81 -15.95 -17.15
C GLY A 304 -3.91 -15.68 -18.19
N ALA A 305 -5.17 -15.61 -17.78
CA ALA A 305 -6.30 -15.28 -18.67
C ALA A 305 -6.16 -13.87 -19.26
N LEU A 306 -5.81 -12.88 -18.41
CA LEU A 306 -5.60 -11.50 -18.87
C LEU A 306 -4.43 -11.41 -19.86
N VAL A 307 -3.27 -11.97 -19.52
CA VAL A 307 -2.09 -12.03 -20.41
C VAL A 307 -2.41 -12.74 -21.72
N GLY A 308 -3.09 -13.90 -21.65
CA GLY A 308 -3.49 -14.68 -22.82
C GLY A 308 -4.43 -13.91 -23.74
N CYS A 309 -5.42 -13.22 -23.18
CA CYS A 309 -6.36 -12.41 -23.96
C CYS A 309 -5.64 -11.24 -24.65
N ILE A 310 -4.82 -10.46 -23.90
CA ILE A 310 -4.03 -9.36 -24.46
C ILE A 310 -3.16 -9.86 -25.63
N THR A 311 -2.45 -10.97 -25.43
CA THR A 311 -1.54 -11.52 -26.43
C THR A 311 -2.27 -11.97 -27.69
N ARG A 312 -3.44 -12.59 -27.56
CA ARG A 312 -4.21 -13.09 -28.72
C ARG A 312 -5.00 -12.02 -29.45
N ARG A 313 -5.56 -11.03 -28.70
CA ARG A 313 -6.53 -10.07 -29.22
C ARG A 313 -5.97 -8.66 -29.41
N GLY A 314 -4.81 -8.34 -28.82
CA GLY A 314 -4.20 -7.00 -28.89
C GLY A 314 -4.95 -5.93 -28.09
N VAL A 315 -5.84 -6.34 -27.16
CA VAL A 315 -6.61 -5.44 -26.30
C VAL A 315 -6.55 -5.91 -24.85
N VAL A 316 -6.56 -4.98 -23.90
CA VAL A 316 -6.60 -5.32 -22.47
C VAL A 316 -8.01 -5.75 -22.10
N ALA A 317 -8.23 -7.05 -22.09
CA ALA A 317 -9.51 -7.69 -21.81
C ALA A 317 -9.26 -9.09 -21.25
N MET A 318 -10.33 -9.76 -20.79
CA MET A 318 -10.32 -11.14 -20.29
C MET A 318 -11.34 -11.94 -21.08
N ASP A 319 -11.06 -13.22 -21.37
CA ASP A 319 -12.04 -14.11 -22.01
C ASP A 319 -13.22 -14.36 -21.05
N GLU A 320 -14.43 -14.58 -21.60
CA GLU A 320 -15.69 -14.64 -20.86
C GLU A 320 -15.67 -15.63 -19.69
N GLU A 321 -15.15 -16.83 -19.88
CA GLU A 321 -15.12 -17.88 -18.85
C GLU A 321 -14.40 -17.42 -17.57
N ALA A 322 -13.21 -16.81 -17.71
CA ALA A 322 -12.46 -16.31 -16.57
C ALA A 322 -13.06 -15.03 -15.99
N ALA A 323 -13.61 -14.16 -16.85
CA ALA A 323 -14.28 -12.93 -16.44
C ALA A 323 -15.56 -13.23 -15.63
N ASP A 324 -16.35 -14.21 -16.06
CA ASP A 324 -17.56 -14.68 -15.37
C ASP A 324 -17.22 -15.31 -14.02
N ALA A 325 -16.14 -16.12 -13.95
CA ALA A 325 -15.69 -16.69 -12.70
C ALA A 325 -15.21 -15.60 -11.71
N LEU A 326 -14.50 -14.57 -12.20
CA LEU A 326 -14.11 -13.41 -11.37
C LEU A 326 -15.34 -12.62 -10.91
N ALA A 327 -16.32 -12.41 -11.79
CA ALA A 327 -17.57 -11.74 -11.45
C ALA A 327 -18.36 -12.52 -10.39
N ALA A 328 -18.43 -13.85 -10.52
CA ALA A 328 -19.06 -14.74 -9.55
C ALA A 328 -18.32 -14.71 -8.20
N LEU A 329 -16.99 -14.73 -8.20
CA LEU A 329 -16.19 -14.60 -6.97
C LEU A 329 -16.46 -13.25 -6.28
N ARG A 330 -16.51 -12.17 -7.05
CA ARG A 330 -16.85 -10.84 -6.50
C ARG A 330 -18.26 -10.82 -5.90
N ALA A 331 -19.24 -11.42 -6.57
CA ALA A 331 -20.60 -11.51 -6.07
C ALA A 331 -20.66 -12.31 -4.76
N PHE A 332 -19.95 -13.43 -4.69
CA PHE A 332 -19.81 -14.23 -3.47
C PHE A 332 -19.20 -13.42 -2.32
N ASN A 333 -18.10 -12.69 -2.56
CA ASN A 333 -17.49 -11.83 -1.55
C ASN A 333 -18.44 -10.71 -1.11
N TYR A 334 -19.19 -10.13 -2.06
CA TYR A 334 -20.14 -9.07 -1.75
C TYR A 334 -21.21 -9.56 -0.79
N GLU A 335 -21.82 -10.72 -1.07
CA GLU A 335 -22.88 -11.30 -0.28
C GLU A 335 -22.40 -11.82 1.08
N ASN A 336 -21.24 -12.49 1.11
CA ASN A 336 -20.80 -13.24 2.29
C ASN A 336 -19.75 -12.52 3.14
N ILE A 337 -19.13 -11.44 2.64
CA ILE A 337 -18.10 -10.69 3.36
C ILE A 337 -18.53 -9.24 3.61
N TYR A 338 -18.85 -8.47 2.55
CA TYR A 338 -19.02 -7.01 2.68
C TYR A 338 -20.39 -6.59 3.21
N THR A 339 -21.46 -7.34 2.90
CA THR A 339 -22.84 -7.00 3.30
C THR A 339 -23.35 -7.77 4.52
N ARG A 340 -22.45 -8.40 5.28
CA ARG A 340 -22.82 -9.03 6.56
C ARG A 340 -23.32 -7.96 7.54
N PRO A 341 -24.27 -8.30 8.43
CA PRO A 341 -24.79 -7.35 9.42
C PRO A 341 -23.71 -6.68 10.25
N GLU A 342 -22.67 -7.43 10.64
CA GLU A 342 -21.53 -6.92 11.41
C GLU A 342 -20.70 -5.91 10.60
N ALA A 343 -20.41 -6.21 9.34
CA ALA A 343 -19.67 -5.31 8.45
C ALA A 343 -20.46 -4.01 8.20
N ILE A 344 -21.77 -4.11 7.98
CA ILE A 344 -22.67 -2.94 7.83
C ILE A 344 -22.70 -2.11 9.12
N ALA A 345 -22.77 -2.74 10.28
CA ALA A 345 -22.77 -2.04 11.56
C ALA A 345 -21.44 -1.28 11.78
N GLN A 346 -20.30 -1.91 11.49
CA GLN A 346 -18.99 -1.27 11.57
C GLN A 346 -18.89 -0.08 10.60
N ALA A 347 -19.29 -0.26 9.34
CA ALA A 347 -19.32 0.81 8.34
C ALA A 347 -20.20 1.99 8.79
N SER A 348 -21.37 1.71 9.35
CA SER A 348 -22.30 2.74 9.86
C SER A 348 -21.70 3.53 11.02
N ALA A 349 -20.97 2.87 11.93
CA ALA A 349 -20.26 3.52 13.01
C ALA A 349 -19.15 4.44 12.47
N VAL A 350 -18.35 3.96 11.51
CA VAL A 350 -17.32 4.78 10.82
C VAL A 350 -17.95 6.00 10.17
N ILE A 351 -19.01 5.83 9.38
CA ILE A 351 -19.71 6.92 8.68
C ILE A 351 -20.15 7.99 9.68
N SER A 352 -20.73 7.59 10.80
CA SER A 352 -21.23 8.51 11.83
C SER A 352 -20.10 9.33 12.44
N VAL A 353 -18.97 8.72 12.75
CA VAL A 353 -17.78 9.40 13.29
C VAL A 353 -17.21 10.39 12.27
N LEU A 354 -17.02 9.96 11.01
CA LEU A 354 -16.42 10.80 9.98
C LEU A 354 -17.29 12.04 9.66
N ARG A 355 -18.61 11.87 9.62
CA ARG A 355 -19.54 12.99 9.43
C ARG A 355 -19.41 14.02 10.54
N ALA A 356 -19.46 13.57 11.80
CA ALA A 356 -19.32 14.45 12.94
C ALA A 356 -17.96 15.18 12.98
N LEU A 357 -16.87 14.52 12.56
CA LEU A 357 -15.57 15.17 12.44
C LEU A 357 -15.55 16.24 11.34
N VAL A 358 -16.16 15.98 10.18
CA VAL A 358 -16.22 16.97 9.10
C VAL A 358 -17.06 18.18 9.55
N GLU A 359 -18.22 17.97 10.15
CA GLU A 359 -19.05 19.03 10.71
C GLU A 359 -18.27 19.87 11.71
N HIS A 360 -17.62 19.22 12.69
CA HIS A 360 -16.84 19.89 13.72
C HIS A 360 -15.70 20.77 13.14
N PHE A 361 -14.88 20.20 12.24
CA PHE A 361 -13.76 20.95 11.67
C PHE A 361 -14.17 21.96 10.60
N SER A 362 -15.36 21.86 10.02
CA SER A 362 -15.92 22.89 9.15
C SER A 362 -16.42 24.10 9.93
N GLU A 363 -16.99 23.87 11.13
CA GLU A 363 -17.44 24.92 12.05
C GLU A 363 -16.29 25.56 12.85
N HIS A 364 -15.24 24.78 13.12
CA HIS A 364 -14.10 25.19 13.95
C HIS A 364 -12.75 24.89 13.21
N PRO A 365 -12.46 25.55 12.07
CA PRO A 365 -11.27 25.27 11.29
C PRO A 365 -9.94 25.63 11.99
N ASP A 366 -9.99 26.48 13.01
CA ASP A 366 -8.85 26.85 13.86
C ASP A 366 -8.43 25.74 14.83
N LEU A 367 -9.29 24.77 15.13
CA LEU A 367 -8.97 23.58 15.93
C LEU A 367 -8.15 22.55 15.16
N ALA A 368 -8.18 22.60 13.83
CA ALA A 368 -7.28 21.77 13.03
C ALA A 368 -5.81 22.20 13.26
N PRO A 369 -4.85 21.25 13.43
CA PRO A 369 -3.44 21.60 13.59
C PRO A 369 -2.95 22.53 12.48
N GLY A 370 -1.99 23.41 12.78
CA GLY A 370 -1.55 24.46 11.85
C GLY A 370 -1.10 23.93 10.47
N SER A 371 -0.49 22.74 10.42
CA SER A 371 -0.16 22.04 9.17
C SER A 371 -1.38 21.47 8.42
N ALA A 372 -2.52 21.35 9.10
CA ALA A 372 -3.75 20.81 8.55
C ALA A 372 -4.77 21.91 8.18
N ARG A 373 -4.45 23.19 8.41
CA ARG A 373 -5.32 24.32 7.99
C ARG A 373 -5.34 24.51 6.46
N ARG A 374 -4.37 23.94 5.76
CA ARG A 374 -4.33 23.90 4.29
C ARG A 374 -4.03 22.46 3.82
N PRO A 375 -4.92 21.50 4.14
CA PRO A 375 -4.72 20.13 3.72
C PRO A 375 -4.72 20.10 2.19
N TRP A 376 -3.68 19.48 1.62
CA TRP A 376 -3.53 19.35 0.17
C TRP A 376 -3.57 20.68 -0.60
N GLY A 377 -3.21 21.81 0.03
CA GLY A 377 -3.23 23.14 -0.59
C GLY A 377 -4.60 23.82 -0.60
N LEU A 378 -5.64 23.21 -0.03
CA LEU A 378 -6.97 23.82 0.09
C LEU A 378 -7.00 24.86 1.21
N ASP A 379 -7.57 26.02 0.93
CA ASP A 379 -7.68 27.11 1.89
C ASP A 379 -8.97 26.97 2.70
N SER A 380 -8.85 26.72 4.01
CA SER A 380 -9.99 26.59 4.92
C SER A 380 -10.80 27.89 5.09
N ALA A 381 -10.21 29.03 4.77
CA ALA A 381 -10.93 30.30 4.81
C ALA A 381 -11.84 30.51 3.58
N ALA A 382 -11.45 29.91 2.44
CA ALA A 382 -12.23 30.02 1.21
C ALA A 382 -13.33 28.95 1.12
N ASP A 383 -13.06 27.72 1.58
CA ASP A 383 -14.01 26.60 1.58
C ASP A 383 -13.77 25.73 2.84
N PRO A 384 -14.37 26.07 3.97
CA PRO A 384 -14.15 25.36 5.23
C PRO A 384 -14.65 23.92 5.19
N VAL A 385 -15.73 23.64 4.47
CA VAL A 385 -16.30 22.29 4.37
C VAL A 385 -15.37 21.39 3.57
N ARG A 386 -14.94 21.82 2.38
CA ARG A 386 -14.01 21.06 1.55
C ARG A 386 -12.66 20.86 2.22
N ALA A 387 -12.17 21.87 2.96
CA ALA A 387 -10.94 21.77 3.74
C ALA A 387 -11.09 20.78 4.90
N ALA A 388 -12.23 20.76 5.60
CA ALA A 388 -12.54 19.80 6.64
C ALA A 388 -12.60 18.37 6.08
N VAL A 389 -13.29 18.15 4.95
CA VAL A 389 -13.29 16.87 4.24
C VAL A 389 -11.86 16.44 3.90
N ALA A 390 -11.04 17.33 3.36
CA ALA A 390 -9.68 17.03 2.97
C ALA A 390 -8.80 16.69 4.20
N TYR A 391 -8.99 17.35 5.31
CA TYR A 391 -8.29 17.05 6.56
C TYR A 391 -8.68 15.68 7.10
N VAL A 392 -9.98 15.41 7.23
CA VAL A 392 -10.49 14.14 7.76
C VAL A 392 -10.16 12.97 6.81
N ALA A 393 -10.29 13.15 5.49
CA ALA A 393 -9.92 12.14 4.49
C ALA A 393 -8.42 11.80 4.54
N GLY A 394 -7.58 12.74 4.94
CA GLY A 394 -6.15 12.51 5.16
C GLY A 394 -5.80 11.70 6.40
N MET A 395 -6.71 11.48 7.33
CA MET A 395 -6.46 10.74 8.58
C MET A 395 -6.29 9.24 8.33
N THR A 396 -5.66 8.55 9.28
CA THR A 396 -5.78 7.09 9.44
C THR A 396 -7.00 6.78 10.28
N ASP A 397 -7.46 5.53 10.26
CA ASP A 397 -8.64 5.11 11.03
C ASP A 397 -8.47 5.43 12.52
N ARG A 398 -7.33 5.00 13.09
CA ARG A 398 -7.03 5.24 14.50
C ARG A 398 -7.03 6.74 14.84
N TYR A 399 -6.37 7.55 14.03
CA TYR A 399 -6.29 8.98 14.28
C TYR A 399 -7.66 9.65 14.20
N ALA A 400 -8.52 9.25 13.26
CA ALA A 400 -9.88 9.78 13.17
C ALA A 400 -10.71 9.46 14.42
N PHE A 401 -10.59 8.23 14.93
CA PHE A 401 -11.33 7.85 16.15
C PHE A 401 -10.77 8.50 17.42
N GLU A 402 -9.45 8.68 17.53
CA GLU A 402 -8.83 9.48 18.60
C GLU A 402 -9.35 10.92 18.56
N MET A 403 -9.39 11.55 17.38
CA MET A 403 -9.95 12.90 17.21
C MET A 403 -11.42 12.98 17.62
N ALA A 404 -12.22 11.98 17.34
CA ALA A 404 -13.62 11.95 17.78
C ALA A 404 -13.76 11.85 19.31
N LEU A 405 -12.91 11.08 19.97
CA LEU A 405 -12.87 10.99 21.42
C LEU A 405 -12.44 12.31 22.06
N ASP A 406 -11.38 12.92 21.53
CA ASP A 406 -10.74 14.09 22.12
C ASP A 406 -11.53 15.39 21.88
N HIS A 407 -12.06 15.60 20.67
CA HIS A 407 -12.72 16.84 20.27
C HIS A 407 -14.25 16.79 20.41
N LEU A 408 -14.86 15.61 20.18
CA LEU A 408 -16.32 15.48 20.18
C LEU A 408 -16.87 14.85 21.47
N GLY A 409 -15.99 14.37 22.37
CA GLY A 409 -16.43 13.60 23.54
C GLY A 409 -17.21 12.33 23.13
N TRP A 410 -16.84 11.72 21.99
CA TRP A 410 -17.55 10.57 21.43
C TRP A 410 -17.56 9.40 22.40
N ASP A 411 -18.70 8.72 22.51
CA ASP A 411 -18.79 7.53 23.35
C ASP A 411 -17.96 6.40 22.74
N SER A 412 -16.94 5.94 23.46
CA SER A 412 -16.07 4.85 23.04
C SER A 412 -16.81 3.54 22.74
N ALA A 413 -17.98 3.31 23.36
CA ALA A 413 -18.82 2.15 23.10
C ALA A 413 -19.49 2.19 21.71
N ARG A 414 -19.52 3.35 21.07
CA ARG A 414 -20.09 3.57 19.73
C ARG A 414 -19.03 3.58 18.63
N LEU A 415 -17.76 3.41 18.97
CA LEU A 415 -16.68 3.26 17.99
C LEU A 415 -16.71 1.85 17.37
N PRO A 416 -16.19 1.69 16.14
CA PRO A 416 -15.97 0.38 15.54
C PRO A 416 -15.05 -0.48 16.41
N THR A 417 -15.31 -1.78 16.53
CA THR A 417 -14.58 -2.69 17.42
C THR A 417 -13.67 -3.67 16.70
N GLY A 418 -13.75 -3.76 15.37
CA GLY A 418 -13.05 -4.81 14.60
C GLY A 418 -13.72 -6.19 14.71
N ILE A 419 -13.26 -7.14 13.87
CA ILE A 419 -13.86 -8.47 13.80
C ILE A 419 -13.38 -9.38 14.93
N ASP A 420 -12.07 -9.36 15.23
CA ASP A 420 -11.43 -10.27 16.19
C ASP A 420 -11.38 -9.72 17.62
N MET A 421 -11.92 -8.54 17.84
CA MET A 421 -11.96 -7.94 19.16
C MET A 421 -13.30 -8.27 19.81
N PRO A 422 -13.36 -9.20 20.79
CA PRO A 422 -14.50 -9.25 21.67
C PRO A 422 -14.68 -7.86 22.24
N ALA A 423 -15.92 -7.32 22.20
CA ALA A 423 -16.25 -5.96 22.61
C ALA A 423 -15.32 -5.50 23.74
N LEU A 424 -14.41 -4.60 23.45
CA LEU A 424 -13.42 -4.11 24.42
C LEU A 424 -14.20 -3.59 25.60
N ARG A 425 -14.11 -4.29 26.74
CA ARG A 425 -14.63 -3.73 27.98
C ARG A 425 -13.94 -2.39 28.18
N PRO A 426 -14.67 -1.30 28.51
CA PRO A 426 -14.15 0.08 28.55
C PRO A 426 -12.81 0.24 29.30
N ALA A 427 -12.55 -0.61 30.31
CA ALA A 427 -11.31 -0.63 31.07
C ALA A 427 -10.07 -1.13 30.31
N ARG A 428 -10.24 -1.93 29.23
CA ARG A 428 -9.10 -2.43 28.42
C ARG A 428 -8.75 -1.47 27.27
N ALA A 429 -9.72 -0.75 26.72
CA ALA A 429 -9.47 0.29 25.71
C ALA A 429 -8.58 1.40 26.28
N ARG A 430 -8.85 1.85 27.51
CA ARG A 430 -7.99 2.84 28.19
C ARG A 430 -6.58 2.31 28.49
N ARG A 431 -6.42 1.03 28.78
CA ARG A 431 -5.09 0.42 29.06
C ARG A 431 -4.27 0.17 27.80
N LEU A 432 -4.87 -0.21 26.67
CA LEU A 432 -4.16 -0.36 25.41
C LEU A 432 -3.75 1.00 24.81
N LEU A 433 -4.62 2.00 24.90
CA LEU A 433 -4.27 3.38 24.51
C LEU A 433 -3.18 3.96 25.42
N SER A 434 -3.24 3.73 26.74
CA SER A 434 -2.19 4.19 27.66
C SER A 434 -0.88 3.43 27.55
N VAL A 435 -0.88 2.16 27.16
CA VAL A 435 0.35 1.39 26.91
C VAL A 435 0.98 1.74 25.57
N LEU A 436 0.20 2.13 24.57
CA LEU A 436 0.72 2.56 23.26
C LEU A 436 1.12 4.05 23.23
N VAL A 437 0.61 4.88 24.16
CA VAL A 437 0.92 6.31 24.26
C VAL A 437 1.71 6.64 25.54
N GLY A 438 1.77 5.73 26.51
CA GLY A 438 2.43 5.95 27.78
C GLY A 438 3.92 5.65 27.74
N GLY A 439 4.70 6.68 27.52
CA GLY A 439 5.96 6.78 28.24
C GLY A 439 5.68 6.87 29.75
N PRO A 440 6.62 6.50 30.63
CA PRO A 440 6.41 6.44 32.08
C PRO A 440 5.87 7.79 32.59
N GLU A 441 4.84 7.74 33.44
CA GLU A 441 4.37 8.90 34.19
C GLU A 441 5.58 9.63 34.79
N ALA A 442 5.77 10.88 34.39
CA ALA A 442 6.80 11.72 34.99
C ALA A 442 6.51 11.85 36.48
N PRO A 443 7.46 11.59 37.37
CA PRO A 443 7.29 11.84 38.80
C PRO A 443 6.99 13.33 39.01
N ALA A 444 6.08 13.63 39.95
CA ALA A 444 5.69 14.98 40.33
C ALA A 444 6.93 15.86 40.57
N PRO A 445 6.97 17.10 40.07
CA PRO A 445 8.13 17.96 40.22
C PRO A 445 8.38 18.29 41.69
N LEU A 446 9.61 18.02 42.13
CA LEU A 446 10.11 18.53 43.40
C LEU A 446 10.20 20.07 43.34
N PRO A 447 9.86 20.79 44.37
CA PRO A 447 9.88 22.26 44.35
C PRO A 447 11.34 22.74 44.35
N GLY A 448 11.72 23.52 43.30
CA GLY A 448 12.89 24.37 43.38
C GLY A 448 13.98 24.28 42.30
N HIS A 449 13.73 23.85 41.07
CA HIS A 449 14.73 24.10 40.00
C HIS A 449 14.06 24.48 38.68
N ALA A 450 14.50 25.61 38.13
CA ALA A 450 14.12 26.08 36.81
C ALA A 450 14.72 25.14 35.71
N PRO A 451 13.97 24.78 34.65
CA PRO A 451 14.47 23.87 33.63
C PRO A 451 15.49 24.56 32.72
N SER A 452 16.70 24.02 32.63
CA SER A 452 17.65 24.37 31.57
C SER A 452 17.23 23.69 30.26
N ALA A 453 17.15 24.44 29.18
CA ALA A 453 16.80 23.97 27.85
C ALA A 453 17.75 22.85 27.38
N GLY A 454 17.24 21.67 27.09
CA GLY A 454 17.97 20.52 26.60
C GLY A 454 18.46 20.70 25.15
N PRO A 455 19.43 19.89 24.70
CA PRO A 455 20.16 20.09 23.42
C PRO A 455 19.31 19.96 22.14
N TYR A 456 18.08 19.49 22.23
CA TYR A 456 17.19 19.32 21.06
C TYR A 456 16.58 20.63 20.54
N GLN A 457 16.47 21.67 21.36
CA GLN A 457 15.95 22.96 20.93
C GLN A 457 16.97 23.86 20.23
N ARG A 458 18.27 23.54 20.29
CA ARG A 458 19.32 24.32 19.62
C ARG A 458 19.56 23.92 18.15
N MET A 459 19.05 22.77 17.71
CA MET A 459 19.28 22.28 16.34
C MET A 459 18.22 22.80 15.34
N VAL A 460 17.09 23.34 15.81
CA VAL A 460 16.01 23.81 14.93
C VAL A 460 16.17 25.31 14.60
N SER A 461 16.99 26.05 15.32
CA SER A 461 17.20 27.49 15.09
C SER A 461 18.36 27.85 14.16
N SER A 462 19.13 26.86 13.66
CA SER A 462 20.26 27.08 12.73
C SER A 462 19.98 26.67 11.28
N LEU A 463 18.72 26.37 10.95
CA LEU A 463 18.26 26.07 9.58
C LEU A 463 17.06 26.95 9.17
N ARG A 464 17.23 28.25 9.38
CA ARG A 464 16.39 29.27 8.74
C ARG A 464 17.27 30.14 7.84
#